data_5ce63d2ecd68106428ebe2e646894bd0
#
_entry.id   5ce63d2ecd68106428ebe2e646894bd0
#
_cell.length_a   1.000
_cell.length_b   1.000
_cell.length_c   1.000
_cell.angle_alpha   90.00
_cell.angle_beta   90.00
_cell.angle_gamma   90.00
#
_symmetry.space_group_name_H-M   'P 1'
#
loop_
_entity.id
_entity.type
_entity.pdbx_description
1 polymer ?
#
loop_
_entity_poly.entity_id
_entity_poly.type
_entity_poly.pdbx_seq_one_letter_code
_entity_poly.pdbx_strand_id
1 'polypeptide(L)'
;MQMEKGSLSIESENMFPIIKKWLYSDHDIFVRELVSNGCDAITKLKKLEVMGEYDFPEDYKASIQVEVSPEHKTLSFTDTGIGMTEAEVKEYINQVAFSGATDFLEKYKDKTNEDQIIGHFGLGFYSAFMVADKVTIDTLSWQKDAAPVHWESEGGINFEMSDGDKKEVGTKITLYLSEDSVEFANEYRIKEIIEKYCSFMPVNIYLSKEGAEQEYETIDAADIREDDVVVEKFTEEAKTEEKENENGEKETVEISPAKEKAKINKRPVSLSDTTPLWMKHPNECTDEEYKSFYRKVFNDYKEPLFWIHLNMDYPFNLKGILYFPKVNTQYDNLEGVIKLYNNQVFIADNIKEVIPEFLMLLKGVIDCPDLPLNVSRSALQNDGFVKKISDYITKKVADKLSGMYKVDRENYEKYWDDISPFIKFGCLKDQKFQEKMKDFIIFKNLDDKYITLPEYVENMKGKEDSEQPEVVDAEDVAKEEAGEETAG
;
A
#
# COMPACT_ATOMS: atom_id res chain seq x y z
N MET A 1 2.44 -56.92 -14.47
CA MET A 1 2.45 -55.52 -14.86
C MET A 1 3.68 -54.90 -14.22
N GLN A 2 4.68 -54.54 -15.03
CA GLN A 2 5.87 -53.83 -14.53
C GLN A 2 5.46 -52.41 -14.14
N MET A 3 5.93 -51.95 -13.00
CA MET A 3 5.68 -50.57 -12.52
C MET A 3 6.50 -49.62 -13.39
N GLU A 4 5.84 -48.83 -14.22
CA GLU A 4 6.45 -47.79 -15.06
C GLU A 4 6.48 -46.48 -14.26
N LYS A 5 7.66 -45.93 -14.02
CA LYS A 5 7.86 -44.62 -13.40
C LYS A 5 8.27 -43.66 -14.50
N GLY A 6 7.43 -42.68 -14.77
CA GLY A 6 7.72 -41.59 -15.68
C GLY A 6 7.42 -40.23 -15.01
N SER A 7 8.11 -39.17 -15.41
CA SER A 7 7.74 -37.78 -15.07
C SER A 7 6.70 -37.29 -16.07
N LEU A 8 5.68 -36.59 -15.56
CA LEU A 8 4.73 -35.90 -16.42
C LEU A 8 5.46 -34.71 -17.08
N SER A 9 5.48 -34.72 -18.42
CA SER A 9 5.96 -33.55 -19.19
C SER A 9 4.78 -32.63 -19.45
N ILE A 10 4.96 -31.33 -19.19
CA ILE A 10 3.99 -30.31 -19.49
C ILE A 10 4.43 -29.61 -20.78
N GLU A 11 3.62 -29.75 -21.84
CA GLU A 11 3.85 -29.00 -23.07
C GLU A 11 3.43 -27.54 -22.92
N SER A 12 4.36 -26.62 -23.15
CA SER A 12 4.16 -25.18 -23.02
C SER A 12 3.01 -24.66 -23.88
N GLU A 13 2.77 -25.25 -25.05
CA GLU A 13 1.66 -24.93 -25.95
C GLU A 13 0.28 -25.04 -25.30
N ASN A 14 0.13 -25.98 -24.36
CA ASN A 14 -1.12 -26.21 -23.66
C ASN A 14 -1.24 -25.37 -22.36
N MET A 15 -0.11 -24.93 -21.82
CA MET A 15 -0.09 -24.12 -20.59
C MET A 15 -0.43 -22.65 -20.81
N PHE A 16 0.05 -22.03 -21.89
CA PHE A 16 -0.17 -20.59 -22.15
C PHE A 16 -1.65 -20.21 -22.22
N PRO A 17 -2.54 -20.96 -22.90
CA PRO A 17 -3.95 -20.67 -22.89
C PRO A 17 -4.59 -20.75 -21.49
N ILE A 18 -4.07 -21.67 -20.65
CA ILE A 18 -4.56 -21.83 -19.27
C ILE A 18 -4.06 -20.68 -18.40
N ILE A 19 -2.79 -20.32 -18.51
CA ILE A 19 -2.20 -19.16 -17.81
C ILE A 19 -2.94 -17.89 -18.21
N LYS A 20 -3.16 -17.68 -19.50
CA LYS A 20 -3.86 -16.52 -20.06
C LYS A 20 -5.31 -16.40 -19.56
N LYS A 21 -6.00 -17.51 -19.36
CA LYS A 21 -7.42 -17.55 -19.00
C LYS A 21 -7.70 -17.58 -17.50
N TRP A 22 -6.81 -18.18 -16.70
CA TRP A 22 -7.12 -18.56 -15.32
C TRP A 22 -6.25 -17.87 -14.25
N LEU A 23 -5.05 -17.43 -14.59
CA LEU A 23 -4.13 -16.84 -13.61
C LEU A 23 -4.42 -15.37 -13.32
N TYR A 24 -4.90 -14.63 -14.30
CA TYR A 24 -5.09 -13.20 -14.18
C TYR A 24 -6.48 -12.78 -14.70
N SER A 25 -7.32 -12.31 -13.79
CA SER A 25 -8.63 -11.78 -14.13
C SER A 25 -8.54 -10.42 -14.82
N ASP A 26 -7.52 -9.63 -14.50
CA ASP A 26 -7.29 -8.29 -15.04
C ASP A 26 -6.05 -8.27 -15.93
N HIS A 27 -6.21 -7.83 -17.16
CA HIS A 27 -5.12 -7.77 -18.15
C HIS A 27 -4.04 -6.75 -17.80
N ASP A 28 -4.33 -5.74 -17.01
CA ASP A 28 -3.40 -4.68 -16.60
C ASP A 28 -2.37 -5.15 -15.55
N ILE A 29 -2.55 -6.32 -14.98
CA ILE A 29 -1.68 -6.88 -13.94
C ILE A 29 -0.24 -7.14 -14.42
N PHE A 30 -0.03 -7.28 -15.74
CA PHE A 30 1.30 -7.49 -16.29
C PHE A 30 2.27 -6.33 -15.95
N VAL A 31 1.77 -5.11 -15.83
CA VAL A 31 2.57 -3.95 -15.41
C VAL A 31 3.09 -4.17 -14.00
N ARG A 32 2.24 -4.57 -13.08
CA ARG A 32 2.63 -4.91 -11.70
C ARG A 32 3.72 -5.97 -11.67
N GLU A 33 3.52 -7.05 -12.44
CA GLU A 33 4.45 -8.18 -12.46
C GLU A 33 5.83 -7.79 -13.01
N LEU A 34 5.88 -7.07 -14.12
CA LEU A 34 7.14 -6.65 -14.72
C LEU A 34 7.87 -5.61 -13.86
N VAL A 35 7.17 -4.65 -13.29
CA VAL A 35 7.76 -3.67 -12.38
C VAL A 35 8.25 -4.34 -11.09
N SER A 36 7.50 -5.30 -10.54
CA SER A 36 7.93 -6.09 -9.37
C SER A 36 9.21 -6.88 -9.65
N ASN A 37 9.33 -7.49 -10.82
CA ASN A 37 10.56 -8.19 -11.21
C ASN A 37 11.76 -7.23 -11.28
N GLY A 38 11.55 -6.00 -11.79
CA GLY A 38 12.58 -4.96 -11.80
C GLY A 38 12.98 -4.53 -10.39
N CYS A 39 12.02 -4.36 -9.47
CA CYS A 39 12.29 -4.09 -8.07
C CYS A 39 13.12 -5.19 -7.42
N ASP A 40 12.78 -6.44 -7.65
CA ASP A 40 13.53 -7.58 -7.12
C ASP A 40 14.95 -7.64 -7.66
N ALA A 41 15.14 -7.39 -8.96
CA ALA A 41 16.46 -7.33 -9.60
C ALA A 41 17.34 -6.23 -8.96
N ILE A 42 16.78 -5.08 -8.68
CA ILE A 42 17.48 -3.97 -8.01
C ILE A 42 17.78 -4.32 -6.55
N THR A 43 16.85 -4.93 -5.84
CA THR A 43 17.05 -5.39 -4.45
C THR A 43 18.19 -6.40 -4.35
N LYS A 44 18.25 -7.35 -5.28
CA LYS A 44 19.35 -8.33 -5.36
C LYS A 44 20.70 -7.65 -5.59
N LEU A 45 20.77 -6.68 -6.50
CA LEU A 45 22.01 -5.95 -6.77
C LEU A 45 22.47 -5.13 -5.55
N LYS A 46 21.55 -4.45 -4.87
CA LYS A 46 21.87 -3.73 -3.63
C LYS A 46 22.39 -4.66 -2.52
N LYS A 47 21.86 -5.87 -2.42
CA LYS A 47 22.35 -6.86 -1.47
C LYS A 47 23.76 -7.33 -1.79
N LEU A 48 24.09 -7.52 -3.07
CA LEU A 48 25.44 -7.86 -3.51
C LEU A 48 26.43 -6.74 -3.19
N GLU A 49 26.05 -5.50 -3.32
CA GLU A 49 26.87 -4.35 -2.94
C GLU A 49 27.13 -4.33 -1.44
N VAL A 50 26.09 -4.48 -0.61
CA VAL A 50 26.22 -4.55 0.86
C VAL A 50 27.12 -5.71 1.29
N MET A 51 27.13 -6.83 0.57
CA MET A 51 28.01 -7.98 0.83
C MET A 51 29.43 -7.79 0.32
N GLY A 52 29.73 -6.68 -0.40
CA GLY A 52 31.03 -6.43 -1.00
C GLY A 52 31.33 -7.24 -2.25
N GLU A 53 30.31 -7.82 -2.88
CA GLU A 53 30.44 -8.61 -4.12
C GLU A 53 30.35 -7.74 -5.39
N TYR A 54 29.81 -6.52 -5.25
CA TYR A 54 29.61 -5.57 -6.34
C TYR A 54 29.80 -4.14 -5.85
N ASP A 55 30.39 -3.30 -6.69
CA ASP A 55 30.53 -1.86 -6.44
C ASP A 55 29.66 -1.08 -7.44
N PHE A 56 28.76 -0.24 -6.94
CA PHE A 56 27.98 0.63 -7.80
C PHE A 56 28.86 1.65 -8.53
N PRO A 57 28.54 1.97 -9.80
CA PRO A 57 29.07 3.17 -10.46
C PRO A 57 28.76 4.43 -9.62
N GLU A 58 29.63 5.47 -9.72
CA GLU A 58 29.46 6.71 -8.93
C GLU A 58 28.13 7.41 -9.20
N ASP A 59 27.60 7.30 -10.41
CA ASP A 59 26.35 7.91 -10.87
C ASP A 59 25.14 6.96 -10.79
N TYR A 60 25.30 5.80 -10.12
CA TYR A 60 24.22 4.81 -10.03
C TYR A 60 22.99 5.36 -9.30
N LYS A 61 21.85 5.25 -9.95
CA LYS A 61 20.54 5.53 -9.37
C LYS A 61 19.62 4.35 -9.64
N ALA A 62 19.15 3.71 -8.59
CA ALA A 62 18.17 2.64 -8.68
C ALA A 62 16.86 3.19 -9.26
N SER A 63 16.45 2.67 -10.41
CA SER A 63 15.21 3.09 -11.06
C SER A 63 14.66 2.06 -12.02
N ILE A 64 13.37 2.17 -12.26
CA ILE A 64 12.68 1.48 -13.34
C ILE A 64 12.15 2.55 -14.29
N GLN A 65 12.59 2.48 -15.56
CA GLN A 65 12.12 3.34 -16.63
C GLN A 65 11.06 2.61 -17.44
N VAL A 66 9.88 3.19 -17.55
CA VAL A 66 8.79 2.69 -18.39
C VAL A 66 8.63 3.65 -19.56
N GLU A 67 8.76 3.14 -20.77
CA GLU A 67 8.62 3.95 -21.99
C GLU A 67 7.51 3.42 -22.87
N VAL A 68 6.62 4.31 -23.28
CA VAL A 68 5.50 4.04 -24.17
C VAL A 68 5.82 4.59 -25.56
N SER A 69 5.67 3.75 -26.58
CA SER A 69 5.73 4.17 -27.98
C SER A 69 4.39 3.91 -28.68
N PRO A 70 3.52 4.93 -28.81
CA PRO A 70 2.27 4.79 -29.55
C PRO A 70 2.48 4.50 -31.03
N GLU A 71 3.55 5.04 -31.62
CA GLU A 71 3.88 4.85 -33.03
C GLU A 71 4.27 3.40 -33.35
N HIS A 72 5.13 2.81 -32.53
CA HIS A 72 5.61 1.43 -32.72
C HIS A 72 4.73 0.40 -32.00
N LYS A 73 3.71 0.84 -31.25
CA LYS A 73 2.86 -0.02 -30.40
C LYS A 73 3.68 -0.87 -29.46
N THR A 74 4.70 -0.28 -28.82
CA THR A 74 5.58 -0.92 -27.87
C THR A 74 5.49 -0.30 -26.48
N LEU A 75 5.76 -1.11 -25.49
CA LEU A 75 5.90 -0.74 -24.09
C LEU A 75 7.15 -1.40 -23.55
N SER A 76 8.07 -0.63 -22.99
CA SER A 76 9.33 -1.17 -22.46
C SER A 76 9.49 -0.85 -20.96
N PHE A 77 10.14 -1.77 -20.27
CA PHE A 77 10.49 -1.71 -18.85
C PHE A 77 12.00 -1.92 -18.72
N THR A 78 12.70 -0.92 -18.24
CA THR A 78 14.16 -0.99 -18.04
C THR A 78 14.48 -0.82 -16.57
N ASP A 79 15.08 -1.84 -15.96
CA ASP A 79 15.57 -1.77 -14.58
C ASP A 79 17.10 -1.64 -14.52
N THR A 80 17.58 -1.06 -13.43
CA THR A 80 18.99 -0.95 -13.09
C THR A 80 19.44 -2.04 -12.12
N GLY A 81 18.85 -3.23 -12.25
CA GLY A 81 19.08 -4.34 -11.34
C GLY A 81 20.21 -5.25 -11.75
N ILE A 82 20.17 -6.46 -11.22
CA ILE A 82 21.24 -7.45 -11.30
C ILE A 82 21.61 -7.91 -12.71
N GLY A 83 20.67 -7.81 -13.66
CA GLY A 83 20.81 -8.37 -15.00
C GLY A 83 20.91 -9.89 -15.01
N MET A 84 21.16 -10.46 -16.18
CA MET A 84 21.25 -11.91 -16.37
C MET A 84 22.38 -12.26 -17.35
N THR A 85 23.09 -13.34 -17.07
CA THR A 85 23.99 -14.00 -18.05
C THR A 85 23.18 -14.84 -19.04
N GLU A 86 23.80 -15.30 -20.13
CA GLU A 86 23.18 -16.22 -21.09
C GLU A 86 22.64 -17.48 -20.40
N ALA A 87 23.43 -18.06 -19.47
CA ALA A 87 23.02 -19.25 -18.72
C ALA A 87 21.80 -18.97 -17.84
N GLU A 88 21.78 -17.82 -17.17
CA GLU A 88 20.66 -17.40 -16.32
C GLU A 88 19.39 -17.12 -17.13
N VAL A 89 19.50 -16.53 -18.33
CA VAL A 89 18.34 -16.37 -19.23
C VAL A 89 17.75 -17.72 -19.62
N LYS A 90 18.60 -18.69 -19.95
CA LYS A 90 18.17 -20.07 -20.25
C LYS A 90 17.47 -20.74 -19.06
N GLU A 91 17.96 -20.52 -17.88
CA GLU A 91 17.43 -21.11 -16.67
C GLU A 91 16.15 -20.41 -16.17
N TYR A 92 16.15 -19.09 -16.09
CA TYR A 92 15.06 -18.33 -15.45
C TYR A 92 13.93 -17.92 -16.40
N ILE A 93 14.24 -17.73 -17.68
CA ILE A 93 13.26 -17.29 -18.67
C ILE A 93 12.70 -18.46 -19.48
N ASN A 94 13.55 -19.38 -19.92
CA ASN A 94 13.12 -20.51 -20.77
C ASN A 94 12.44 -21.64 -19.99
N GLN A 95 12.53 -21.65 -18.66
CA GLN A 95 11.87 -22.62 -17.80
C GLN A 95 10.67 -21.98 -17.09
N VAL A 96 9.47 -22.33 -17.54
CA VAL A 96 8.23 -21.85 -16.92
C VAL A 96 8.15 -22.32 -15.47
N ALA A 97 7.74 -21.43 -14.58
CA ALA A 97 7.62 -21.65 -13.13
C ALA A 97 8.96 -21.83 -12.38
N PHE A 98 10.10 -21.59 -13.01
CA PHE A 98 11.36 -21.47 -12.29
C PHE A 98 11.58 -20.05 -11.80
N SER A 99 11.90 -19.86 -10.53
CA SER A 99 12.08 -18.54 -9.93
C SER A 99 13.54 -18.29 -9.56
N GLY A 100 14.17 -17.32 -10.24
CA GLY A 100 15.49 -16.83 -9.86
C GLY A 100 15.53 -16.17 -8.45
N ALA A 101 14.39 -15.81 -7.89
CA ALA A 101 14.28 -15.36 -6.52
C ALA A 101 14.61 -16.49 -5.53
N THR A 102 14.06 -17.69 -5.75
CA THR A 102 14.33 -18.86 -4.91
C THR A 102 15.81 -19.25 -4.93
N ASP A 103 16.40 -19.32 -6.12
CA ASP A 103 17.83 -19.64 -6.29
C ASP A 103 18.74 -18.60 -5.60
N PHE A 104 18.41 -17.32 -5.71
CA PHE A 104 19.11 -16.24 -5.02
C PHE A 104 19.03 -16.39 -3.50
N LEU A 105 17.83 -16.65 -2.96
CA LEU A 105 17.60 -16.83 -1.53
C LEU A 105 18.37 -18.04 -0.98
N GLU A 106 18.37 -19.17 -1.68
CA GLU A 106 19.14 -20.36 -1.28
C GLU A 106 20.65 -20.09 -1.23
N LYS A 107 21.19 -19.41 -2.25
CA LYS A 107 22.61 -19.09 -2.35
C LYS A 107 23.09 -18.11 -1.27
N TYR A 108 22.23 -17.18 -0.85
CA TYR A 108 22.55 -16.10 0.08
C TYR A 108 21.75 -16.16 1.39
N LYS A 109 21.23 -17.31 1.76
CA LYS A 109 20.32 -17.55 2.88
C LYS A 109 20.76 -16.94 4.20
N ASP A 110 22.06 -17.04 4.51
CA ASP A 110 22.62 -16.53 5.77
C ASP A 110 22.83 -15.00 5.78
N LYS A 111 22.67 -14.34 4.64
CA LYS A 111 23.02 -12.93 4.43
C LYS A 111 21.84 -12.06 3.95
N THR A 112 20.66 -12.67 3.69
CA THR A 112 19.51 -11.97 3.11
C THR A 112 18.29 -12.07 4.00
N ASN A 113 17.49 -11.01 3.98
CA ASN A 113 16.14 -11.04 4.51
C ASN A 113 15.18 -11.48 3.40
N GLU A 114 14.56 -12.65 3.55
CA GLU A 114 13.65 -13.25 2.57
C GLU A 114 12.45 -12.33 2.24
N ASP A 115 12.00 -11.55 3.23
CA ASP A 115 10.83 -10.68 3.12
C ASP A 115 10.98 -9.50 2.13
N GLN A 116 12.20 -9.23 1.66
CA GLN A 116 12.45 -8.12 0.74
C GLN A 116 12.29 -8.48 -0.75
N ILE A 117 12.08 -9.76 -1.07
CA ILE A 117 11.92 -10.22 -2.45
C ILE A 117 10.44 -10.51 -2.72
N ILE A 118 9.89 -9.89 -3.77
CA ILE A 118 8.47 -9.90 -4.11
C ILE A 118 8.09 -11.14 -4.92
N GLY A 119 8.93 -11.54 -5.89
CA GLY A 119 8.62 -12.61 -6.83
C GLY A 119 8.94 -13.99 -6.30
N HIS A 120 7.93 -14.83 -6.13
CA HIS A 120 8.08 -16.19 -5.59
C HIS A 120 7.73 -17.33 -6.56
N PHE A 121 7.06 -17.04 -7.69
CA PHE A 121 6.41 -18.08 -8.49
C PHE A 121 6.99 -18.31 -9.89
N GLY A 122 7.91 -17.49 -10.38
CA GLY A 122 8.52 -17.62 -11.70
C GLY A 122 7.57 -17.48 -12.90
N LEU A 123 6.34 -16.99 -12.67
CA LEU A 123 5.30 -16.85 -13.69
C LEU A 123 5.06 -15.40 -14.12
N GLY A 124 5.50 -14.44 -13.33
CA GLY A 124 5.19 -13.01 -13.54
C GLY A 124 5.65 -12.49 -14.90
N PHE A 125 6.81 -12.89 -15.37
CA PHE A 125 7.33 -12.50 -16.70
C PHE A 125 6.38 -12.91 -17.83
N TYR A 126 5.80 -14.10 -17.75
CA TYR A 126 4.91 -14.62 -18.80
C TYR A 126 3.60 -13.87 -18.93
N SER A 127 3.23 -13.06 -17.94
CA SER A 127 2.08 -12.15 -18.03
C SER A 127 2.21 -11.16 -19.20
N ALA A 128 3.43 -10.87 -19.65
CA ALA A 128 3.69 -10.02 -20.82
C ALA A 128 3.03 -10.57 -22.09
N PHE A 129 2.96 -11.91 -22.25
CA PHE A 129 2.34 -12.55 -23.42
C PHE A 129 0.80 -12.50 -23.41
N MET A 130 0.20 -12.00 -22.33
CA MET A 130 -1.25 -11.72 -22.32
C MET A 130 -1.61 -10.52 -23.20
N VAL A 131 -0.67 -9.61 -23.40
CA VAL A 131 -0.89 -8.31 -24.09
C VAL A 131 0.03 -8.10 -25.28
N ALA A 132 1.04 -8.93 -25.47
CA ALA A 132 2.06 -8.80 -26.51
C ALA A 132 2.13 -10.04 -27.41
N ASP A 133 2.28 -9.81 -28.72
CA ASP A 133 2.54 -10.87 -29.70
C ASP A 133 4.01 -11.27 -29.70
N LYS A 134 4.89 -10.32 -29.36
CA LYS A 134 6.34 -10.52 -29.25
C LYS A 134 6.87 -9.84 -28.00
N VAL A 135 7.81 -10.49 -27.34
CA VAL A 135 8.55 -9.93 -26.20
C VAL A 135 10.04 -10.09 -26.44
N THR A 136 10.80 -9.03 -26.19
CA THR A 136 12.26 -9.05 -26.20
C THR A 136 12.85 -8.73 -24.85
N ILE A 137 14.02 -9.31 -24.56
CA ILE A 137 14.82 -9.01 -23.36
C ILE A 137 16.22 -8.64 -23.82
N ASP A 138 16.68 -7.46 -23.38
CA ASP A 138 18.07 -7.03 -23.51
C ASP A 138 18.65 -6.91 -22.09
N THR A 139 19.66 -7.68 -21.76
CA THR A 139 20.18 -7.78 -20.42
C THR A 139 21.70 -7.82 -20.34
N LEU A 140 22.26 -7.20 -19.31
CA LEU A 140 23.67 -7.29 -18.96
C LEU A 140 23.81 -7.60 -17.46
N SER A 141 24.47 -8.72 -17.17
CA SER A 141 24.69 -9.14 -15.77
C SER A 141 25.72 -8.28 -15.04
N TRP A 142 25.53 -8.17 -13.74
CA TRP A 142 26.48 -7.58 -12.79
C TRP A 142 27.84 -8.32 -12.75
N GLN A 143 27.85 -9.58 -13.16
CA GLN A 143 29.05 -10.42 -13.07
C GLN A 143 30.17 -9.86 -13.95
N LYS A 144 31.36 -9.87 -13.40
CA LYS A 144 32.54 -9.37 -14.10
C LYS A 144 32.74 -10.16 -15.41
N ASP A 145 33.06 -9.44 -16.48
CA ASP A 145 33.27 -10.01 -17.82
C ASP A 145 32.03 -10.67 -18.47
N ALA A 146 30.82 -10.44 -17.93
CA ALA A 146 29.59 -10.89 -18.56
C ALA A 146 29.36 -10.16 -19.89
N ALA A 147 28.94 -10.90 -20.91
CA ALA A 147 28.53 -10.33 -22.20
C ALA A 147 27.02 -10.00 -22.19
N PRO A 148 26.62 -8.90 -22.87
CA PRO A 148 25.18 -8.60 -23.03
C PRO A 148 24.49 -9.66 -23.87
N VAL A 149 23.22 -9.92 -23.54
CA VAL A 149 22.40 -10.95 -24.16
C VAL A 149 21.13 -10.33 -24.70
N HIS A 150 20.74 -10.72 -25.91
CA HIS A 150 19.44 -10.45 -26.50
C HIS A 150 18.63 -11.74 -26.59
N TRP A 151 17.39 -11.68 -26.12
CA TRP A 151 16.43 -12.77 -26.18
C TRP A 151 15.12 -12.29 -26.77
N GLU A 152 14.48 -13.08 -27.62
CA GLU A 152 13.16 -12.75 -28.13
C GLU A 152 12.28 -13.98 -28.28
N SER A 153 10.97 -13.79 -28.15
CA SER A 153 9.97 -14.82 -28.35
C SER A 153 8.69 -14.25 -28.94
N GLU A 154 8.16 -14.94 -29.94
CA GLU A 154 6.81 -14.71 -30.46
C GLU A 154 5.85 -15.71 -29.87
N GLY A 155 4.77 -15.23 -29.24
CA GLY A 155 3.75 -16.08 -28.61
C GLY A 155 4.19 -16.86 -27.37
N GLY A 156 5.44 -16.72 -26.93
CA GLY A 156 5.94 -17.35 -25.70
C GLY A 156 6.27 -18.84 -25.78
N ILE A 157 6.26 -19.45 -26.96
CA ILE A 157 6.51 -20.88 -27.16
C ILE A 157 7.95 -21.14 -27.62
N ASN A 158 8.38 -20.44 -28.65
CA ASN A 158 9.73 -20.53 -29.19
C ASN A 158 10.51 -19.27 -28.85
N PHE A 159 11.80 -19.40 -28.71
CA PHE A 159 12.68 -18.26 -28.43
C PHE A 159 13.91 -18.28 -29.34
N GLU A 160 14.48 -17.12 -29.55
CA GLU A 160 15.78 -16.91 -30.16
C GLU A 160 16.69 -16.15 -29.18
N MET A 161 17.95 -16.49 -29.17
CA MET A 161 18.98 -15.82 -28.36
C MET A 161 20.17 -15.43 -29.24
N SER A 162 20.70 -14.24 -28.99
CA SER A 162 21.87 -13.72 -29.70
C SER A 162 22.68 -12.80 -28.78
N ASP A 163 23.83 -12.36 -29.26
CA ASP A 163 24.61 -11.35 -28.60
C ASP A 163 23.79 -10.04 -28.52
N GLY A 164 23.81 -9.42 -27.35
CA GLY A 164 23.17 -8.12 -27.12
C GLY A 164 24.15 -6.95 -27.25
N ASP A 165 23.63 -5.74 -27.08
CA ASP A 165 24.36 -4.50 -27.17
C ASP A 165 24.22 -3.59 -25.95
N LYS A 166 23.56 -4.06 -24.90
CA LYS A 166 23.33 -3.31 -23.66
C LYS A 166 24.64 -2.97 -22.98
N LYS A 167 24.81 -1.69 -22.62
CA LYS A 167 26.06 -1.16 -22.04
C LYS A 167 26.05 -1.11 -20.53
N GLU A 168 24.88 -0.97 -19.93
CA GLU A 168 24.71 -0.83 -18.49
C GLU A 168 24.13 -2.09 -17.88
N VAL A 169 24.54 -2.41 -16.65
CA VAL A 169 24.02 -3.54 -15.89
C VAL A 169 22.51 -3.35 -15.65
N GLY A 170 21.75 -4.37 -15.89
CA GLY A 170 20.29 -4.36 -15.76
C GLY A 170 19.58 -5.08 -16.90
N THR A 171 18.28 -4.93 -16.96
CA THR A 171 17.43 -5.62 -17.93
C THR A 171 16.41 -4.67 -18.54
N LYS A 172 16.25 -4.74 -19.86
CA LYS A 172 15.17 -4.08 -20.61
C LYS A 172 14.27 -5.13 -21.21
N ILE A 173 12.98 -5.07 -20.89
CA ILE A 173 11.94 -5.92 -21.47
C ILE A 173 11.07 -5.02 -22.38
N THR A 174 10.93 -5.41 -23.64
CA THR A 174 10.10 -4.68 -24.60
C THR A 174 8.95 -5.57 -25.06
N LEU A 175 7.73 -5.07 -24.92
CA LEU A 175 6.49 -5.70 -25.34
C LEU A 175 6.03 -5.08 -26.66
N TYR A 176 5.87 -5.89 -27.69
CA TYR A 176 5.21 -5.51 -28.94
C TYR A 176 3.74 -5.89 -28.81
N LEU A 177 2.91 -4.88 -28.53
CA LEU A 177 1.53 -5.07 -28.14
C LEU A 177 0.68 -5.67 -29.27
N SER A 178 -0.19 -6.63 -28.91
CA SER A 178 -1.19 -7.18 -29.83
C SER A 178 -2.24 -6.11 -30.19
N GLU A 179 -2.96 -6.33 -31.28
CA GLU A 179 -4.00 -5.38 -31.72
C GLU A 179 -5.09 -5.18 -30.66
N ASP A 180 -5.44 -6.23 -29.93
CA ASP A 180 -6.44 -6.16 -28.83
C ASP A 180 -5.93 -5.44 -27.59
N SER A 181 -4.65 -5.14 -27.51
CA SER A 181 -3.99 -4.54 -26.34
C SER A 181 -3.35 -3.18 -26.63
N VAL A 182 -3.69 -2.53 -27.74
CA VAL A 182 -3.14 -1.22 -28.13
C VAL A 182 -3.48 -0.12 -27.12
N GLU A 183 -4.48 -0.31 -26.28
CA GLU A 183 -4.79 0.61 -25.19
C GLU A 183 -3.59 0.86 -24.25
N PHE A 184 -2.70 -0.11 -24.10
CA PHE A 184 -1.49 0.01 -23.28
C PHE A 184 -0.35 0.77 -23.96
N ALA A 185 -0.47 1.11 -25.25
CA ALA A 185 0.43 2.05 -25.93
C ALA A 185 0.03 3.52 -25.68
N ASN A 186 -0.52 3.79 -24.52
CA ASN A 186 -1.00 5.11 -24.11
C ASN A 186 -0.39 5.50 -22.77
N GLU A 187 0.27 6.65 -22.71
CA GLU A 187 0.96 7.14 -21.51
C GLU A 187 0.01 7.33 -20.33
N TYR A 188 -1.19 7.87 -20.55
CA TYR A 188 -2.17 8.08 -19.48
C TYR A 188 -2.67 6.76 -18.90
N ARG A 189 -2.92 5.78 -19.76
CA ARG A 189 -3.36 4.45 -19.36
C ARG A 189 -2.30 3.73 -18.52
N ILE A 190 -1.04 3.78 -18.97
CA ILE A 190 0.07 3.16 -18.21
C ILE A 190 0.33 3.89 -16.90
N LYS A 191 0.23 5.22 -16.89
CA LYS A 191 0.34 6.00 -15.64
C LYS A 191 -0.72 5.58 -14.62
N GLU A 192 -1.97 5.47 -15.05
CA GLU A 192 -3.07 5.02 -14.20
C GLU A 192 -2.80 3.63 -13.58
N ILE A 193 -2.29 2.70 -14.39
CA ILE A 193 -1.98 1.35 -13.93
C ILE A 193 -0.79 1.35 -12.95
N ILE A 194 0.27 2.09 -13.23
CA ILE A 194 1.42 2.23 -12.34
C ILE A 194 0.97 2.85 -11.00
N GLU A 195 0.15 3.88 -11.03
CA GLU A 195 -0.39 4.51 -9.82
C GLU A 195 -1.28 3.55 -9.02
N LYS A 196 -2.03 2.69 -9.70
CA LYS A 196 -2.88 1.68 -9.04
C LYS A 196 -2.07 0.62 -8.27
N TYR A 197 -1.05 0.05 -8.90
CA TYR A 197 -0.33 -1.13 -8.36
C TYR A 197 1.03 -0.80 -7.74
N CYS A 198 1.68 0.26 -8.19
CA CYS A 198 3.10 0.50 -7.97
C CYS A 198 3.41 1.79 -7.20
N SER A 199 2.40 2.50 -6.70
CA SER A 199 2.56 3.80 -6.03
C SER A 199 3.48 3.78 -4.82
N PHE A 200 3.69 2.63 -4.21
CA PHE A 200 4.49 2.48 -2.99
C PHE A 200 5.62 1.45 -3.13
N MET A 201 5.95 1.07 -4.36
CA MET A 201 7.08 0.19 -4.58
C MET A 201 8.41 0.82 -4.12
N PRO A 202 9.38 0.01 -3.65
CA PRO A 202 10.59 0.52 -2.99
C PRO A 202 11.65 1.07 -3.95
N VAL A 203 11.31 1.28 -5.20
CA VAL A 203 12.18 1.81 -6.26
C VAL A 203 11.47 2.93 -6.99
N ASN A 204 12.21 3.96 -7.40
CA ASN A 204 11.68 5.03 -8.23
C ASN A 204 11.28 4.51 -9.61
N ILE A 205 10.08 4.88 -10.05
CA ILE A 205 9.49 4.49 -11.32
C ILE A 205 9.22 5.75 -12.12
N TYR A 206 9.80 5.82 -13.31
CA TYR A 206 9.63 6.93 -14.22
C TYR A 206 8.93 6.48 -15.49
N LEU A 207 7.99 7.29 -15.95
CA LEU A 207 7.25 7.06 -17.19
C LEU A 207 7.62 8.11 -18.21
N SER A 208 7.93 7.68 -19.42
CA SER A 208 8.18 8.54 -20.55
C SER A 208 7.45 8.06 -21.82
N LYS A 209 7.25 8.98 -22.76
CA LYS A 209 6.71 8.69 -24.08
C LYS A 209 7.81 8.89 -25.12
N GLU A 210 8.01 7.90 -25.98
CA GLU A 210 8.96 8.02 -27.09
C GLU A 210 8.63 9.22 -28.00
N GLY A 211 9.63 10.02 -28.33
CA GLY A 211 9.48 11.19 -29.20
C GLY A 211 8.76 12.38 -28.53
N ALA A 212 8.55 12.36 -27.23
CA ALA A 212 8.00 13.51 -26.52
C ALA A 212 8.94 14.72 -26.58
N GLU A 213 8.37 15.91 -26.75
CA GLU A 213 9.13 17.15 -26.69
C GLU A 213 9.69 17.38 -25.29
N GLN A 214 10.91 17.96 -25.23
CA GLN A 214 11.54 18.28 -23.95
C GLN A 214 10.72 19.37 -23.25
N GLU A 215 10.25 19.08 -22.05
CA GLU A 215 9.62 20.06 -21.17
C GLU A 215 10.65 20.74 -20.28
N TYR A 216 10.34 21.97 -19.88
CA TYR A 216 11.20 22.79 -19.04
C TYR A 216 10.45 23.28 -17.80
N GLU A 217 11.19 23.56 -16.74
CA GLU A 217 10.69 24.22 -15.55
C GLU A 217 11.64 25.33 -15.09
N THR A 218 11.07 26.30 -14.38
CA THR A 218 11.84 27.42 -13.82
C THR A 218 11.94 27.24 -12.32
N ILE A 219 13.16 27.27 -11.80
CA ILE A 219 13.48 27.14 -10.38
C ILE A 219 14.32 28.33 -9.92
N ASP A 220 14.42 28.53 -8.60
CA ASP A 220 15.37 29.46 -8.01
C ASP A 220 16.81 28.93 -8.27
N ALA A 221 17.73 29.82 -8.58
CA ALA A 221 19.12 29.44 -8.91
C ALA A 221 19.82 28.71 -7.73
N ALA A 222 19.39 29.00 -6.51
CA ALA A 222 19.88 28.32 -5.30
C ALA A 222 19.42 26.86 -5.19
N ASP A 223 18.38 26.46 -5.90
CA ASP A 223 17.79 25.12 -5.88
C ASP A 223 18.31 24.19 -6.99
N ILE A 224 19.31 24.64 -7.77
CA ILE A 224 19.95 23.83 -8.82
C ILE A 224 20.65 22.64 -8.17
N ARG A 225 20.40 21.45 -8.70
CA ARG A 225 21.03 20.18 -8.30
C ARG A 225 22.11 19.79 -9.32
N GLU A 226 23.02 18.90 -8.92
CA GLU A 226 24.10 18.40 -9.76
C GLU A 226 23.63 17.71 -11.05
N ASP A 227 22.46 17.07 -10.97
CA ASP A 227 21.85 16.34 -12.09
C ASP A 227 20.93 17.18 -12.96
N ASP A 228 20.71 18.46 -12.62
CA ASP A 228 19.90 19.37 -13.42
C ASP A 228 20.62 19.79 -14.72
N VAL A 229 19.89 19.78 -15.82
CA VAL A 229 20.35 20.34 -17.08
C VAL A 229 19.87 21.78 -17.17
N VAL A 230 20.77 22.72 -16.89
CA VAL A 230 20.51 24.17 -16.94
C VAL A 230 20.54 24.64 -18.38
N VAL A 231 19.40 25.18 -18.86
CA VAL A 231 19.27 25.74 -20.21
C VAL A 231 19.61 27.22 -20.20
N GLU A 232 19.13 27.97 -19.21
CA GLU A 232 19.31 29.42 -19.11
C GLU A 232 19.26 29.86 -17.65
N LYS A 233 20.10 30.83 -17.31
CA LYS A 233 20.04 31.55 -16.01
C LYS A 233 19.61 32.99 -16.28
N PHE A 234 18.65 33.49 -15.51
CA PHE A 234 18.15 34.84 -15.65
C PHE A 234 17.76 35.44 -14.29
N THR A 235 17.64 36.74 -14.25
CA THR A 235 17.19 37.45 -13.07
C THR A 235 15.73 37.85 -13.27
N GLU A 236 14.85 37.39 -12.40
CA GLU A 236 13.46 37.88 -12.34
C GLU A 236 13.47 39.24 -11.63
N GLU A 237 12.95 40.26 -12.33
CA GLU A 237 12.91 41.62 -11.77
C GLU A 237 12.02 41.70 -10.53
N ALA A 238 12.35 42.62 -9.62
CA ALA A 238 11.52 42.89 -8.45
C ALA A 238 10.10 43.28 -8.86
N LYS A 239 9.10 42.68 -8.22
CA LYS A 239 7.70 43.04 -8.41
C LYS A 239 7.39 44.21 -7.52
N THR A 240 6.92 45.29 -8.13
CA THR A 240 6.50 46.54 -7.47
C THR A 240 5.02 46.79 -7.70
N GLU A 241 4.34 47.29 -6.70
CA GLU A 241 2.95 47.72 -6.79
C GLU A 241 2.84 49.21 -6.38
N GLU A 242 2.12 49.97 -7.17
CA GLU A 242 1.80 51.37 -6.75
C GLU A 242 0.68 51.35 -5.71
N LYS A 243 0.98 51.82 -4.49
CA LYS A 243 -0.02 52.04 -3.44
C LYS A 243 -0.13 53.54 -3.18
N GLU A 244 -1.36 54.01 -3.02
CA GLU A 244 -1.58 55.37 -2.50
C GLU A 244 -1.31 55.39 -0.99
N ASN A 245 -0.42 56.32 -0.56
CA ASN A 245 -0.19 56.58 0.85
C ASN A 245 -1.32 57.40 1.44
N GLU A 246 -1.34 57.57 2.76
CA GLU A 246 -2.35 58.34 3.49
C GLU A 246 -2.46 59.82 3.04
N ASN A 247 -1.51 60.32 2.30
CA ASN A 247 -1.46 61.69 1.75
C ASN A 247 -1.93 61.79 0.30
N GLY A 248 -2.36 60.65 -0.34
CA GLY A 248 -2.82 60.62 -1.72
C GLY A 248 -1.70 60.60 -2.78
N GLU A 249 -0.44 60.38 -2.36
CA GLU A 249 0.69 60.24 -3.24
C GLU A 249 0.92 58.77 -3.59
N LYS A 250 1.23 58.47 -4.86
CA LYS A 250 1.56 57.14 -5.33
C LYS A 250 2.97 56.77 -4.91
N GLU A 251 3.10 55.75 -4.07
CA GLU A 251 4.36 55.19 -3.67
C GLU A 251 4.52 53.79 -4.28
N THR A 252 5.66 53.53 -4.89
CA THR A 252 5.99 52.21 -5.45
C THR A 252 6.54 51.34 -4.32
N VAL A 253 5.77 50.35 -3.91
CA VAL A 253 6.17 49.39 -2.88
C VAL A 253 6.66 48.11 -3.54
N GLU A 254 7.85 47.69 -3.15
CA GLU A 254 8.41 46.44 -3.58
C GLU A 254 7.67 45.27 -2.89
N ILE A 255 6.98 44.43 -3.66
CA ILE A 255 6.25 43.28 -3.16
C ILE A 255 7.18 42.05 -3.02
N SER A 256 8.09 41.87 -3.97
CA SER A 256 9.09 40.81 -3.94
C SER A 256 10.42 41.33 -4.50
N PRO A 257 11.57 40.99 -3.86
CA PRO A 257 12.89 41.38 -4.36
C PRO A 257 13.22 40.62 -5.67
N ALA A 258 14.16 41.19 -6.44
CA ALA A 258 14.72 40.51 -7.58
C ALA A 258 15.36 39.17 -7.17
N LYS A 259 15.09 38.12 -7.92
CA LYS A 259 15.62 36.76 -7.65
C LYS A 259 16.34 36.21 -8.88
N GLU A 260 17.46 35.54 -8.62
CA GLU A 260 18.11 34.74 -9.65
C GLU A 260 17.37 33.43 -9.86
N LYS A 261 16.97 33.14 -11.10
CA LYS A 261 16.26 31.96 -11.51
C LYS A 261 16.99 31.21 -12.62
N ALA A 262 16.69 29.95 -12.75
CA ALA A 262 17.21 29.10 -13.81
C ALA A 262 16.07 28.36 -14.50
N LYS A 263 16.13 28.29 -15.82
CA LYS A 263 15.34 27.38 -16.63
C LYS A 263 16.12 26.09 -16.78
N ILE A 264 15.54 25.00 -16.35
CA ILE A 264 16.12 23.67 -16.42
C ILE A 264 15.23 22.72 -17.21
N ASN A 265 15.78 21.63 -17.70
CA ASN A 265 14.95 20.52 -18.16
C ASN A 265 14.08 20.06 -17.01
N LYS A 266 12.79 19.83 -17.27
CA LYS A 266 11.85 19.33 -16.26
C LYS A 266 12.42 18.08 -15.60
N ARG A 267 12.51 18.11 -14.30
CA ARG A 267 13.00 16.98 -13.51
C ARG A 267 12.06 15.80 -13.67
N PRO A 268 12.58 14.57 -13.83
CA PRO A 268 11.73 13.39 -13.83
C PRO A 268 11.03 13.25 -12.48
N VAL A 269 9.72 12.96 -12.52
CA VAL A 269 8.90 12.74 -11.34
C VAL A 269 8.68 11.25 -11.15
N SER A 270 9.12 10.70 -10.02
CA SER A 270 8.82 9.32 -9.68
C SER A 270 7.33 9.14 -9.40
N LEU A 271 6.74 8.08 -9.97
CA LEU A 271 5.36 7.68 -9.72
C LEU A 271 5.20 6.83 -8.46
N SER A 272 6.30 6.46 -7.81
CA SER A 272 6.30 5.70 -6.56
C SER A 272 6.82 6.53 -5.39
N ASP A 273 6.20 6.32 -4.23
CA ASP A 273 6.74 6.73 -2.94
C ASP A 273 7.49 5.53 -2.34
N THR A 274 8.83 5.59 -2.37
CA THR A 274 9.69 4.45 -2.00
C THR A 274 9.71 4.16 -0.49
N THR A 275 9.30 5.12 0.32
CA THR A 275 9.23 5.02 1.78
C THR A 275 7.84 5.42 2.27
N PRO A 276 6.83 4.56 2.06
CA PRO A 276 5.46 4.86 2.47
C PRO A 276 5.36 5.03 3.99
N LEU A 277 4.39 5.84 4.43
CA LEU A 277 4.24 6.22 5.83
C LEU A 277 4.12 5.00 6.77
N TRP A 278 3.45 3.92 6.33
CA TRP A 278 3.29 2.71 7.15
C TRP A 278 4.59 1.95 7.42
N MET A 279 5.65 2.19 6.63
CA MET A 279 6.97 1.58 6.84
C MET A 279 7.80 2.29 7.90
N LYS A 280 7.45 3.54 8.23
CA LYS A 280 8.11 4.29 9.31
C LYS A 280 7.68 3.76 10.68
N HIS A 281 8.55 3.92 11.67
CA HIS A 281 8.15 3.66 13.04
C HIS A 281 7.08 4.67 13.49
N PRO A 282 6.03 4.26 14.23
CA PRO A 282 4.96 5.18 14.67
C PRO A 282 5.45 6.45 15.37
N ASN A 283 6.55 6.35 16.14
CA ASN A 283 7.13 7.49 16.86
C ASN A 283 7.78 8.54 15.94
N GLU A 284 8.04 8.20 14.69
CA GLU A 284 8.64 9.09 13.69
C GLU A 284 7.60 9.79 12.82
N CYS A 285 6.33 9.49 13.02
CA CYS A 285 5.22 10.02 12.23
C CYS A 285 4.49 11.13 12.97
N THR A 286 4.16 12.20 12.27
CA THR A 286 3.36 13.32 12.79
C THR A 286 1.89 13.18 12.40
N ASP A 287 0.99 13.82 13.12
CA ASP A 287 -0.44 13.84 12.82
C ASP A 287 -0.72 14.40 11.42
N GLU A 288 0.04 15.40 10.99
CA GLU A 288 -0.11 15.99 9.65
C GLU A 288 0.32 14.99 8.54
N GLU A 289 1.35 14.19 8.78
CA GLU A 289 1.74 13.11 7.86
C GLU A 289 0.65 12.05 7.72
N TYR A 290 0.00 11.64 8.83
CA TYR A 290 -1.12 10.70 8.79
C TYR A 290 -2.31 11.26 8.01
N LYS A 291 -2.67 12.53 8.22
CA LYS A 291 -3.77 13.19 7.52
C LYS A 291 -3.48 13.39 6.04
N SER A 292 -2.26 13.78 5.69
CA SER A 292 -1.82 13.93 4.30
C SER A 292 -1.81 12.60 3.55
N PHE A 293 -1.33 11.55 4.20
CA PHE A 293 -1.35 10.19 3.66
C PHE A 293 -2.78 9.71 3.40
N TYR A 294 -3.68 9.92 4.34
CA TYR A 294 -5.10 9.58 4.20
C TYR A 294 -5.75 10.27 2.98
N ARG A 295 -5.55 11.59 2.85
CA ARG A 295 -6.05 12.34 1.69
C ARG A 295 -5.52 11.82 0.37
N LYS A 296 -4.21 11.53 0.32
CA LYS A 296 -3.54 11.04 -0.89
C LYS A 296 -4.03 9.66 -1.32
N VAL A 297 -4.14 8.72 -0.38
CA VAL A 297 -4.44 7.32 -0.68
C VAL A 297 -5.92 7.10 -0.96
N PHE A 298 -6.79 7.75 -0.18
CA PHE A 298 -8.24 7.51 -0.26
C PHE A 298 -8.99 8.59 -1.01
N ASN A 299 -8.31 9.64 -1.46
CA ASN A 299 -8.92 10.80 -2.11
C ASN A 299 -10.11 11.37 -1.31
N ASP A 300 -9.99 11.35 0.00
CA ASP A 300 -10.99 11.81 0.94
C ASP A 300 -10.49 13.09 1.63
N TYR A 301 -11.18 14.20 1.39
CA TYR A 301 -10.83 15.52 1.96
C TYR A 301 -11.38 15.73 3.36
N LYS A 302 -12.26 14.87 3.84
CA LYS A 302 -12.68 14.87 5.23
C LYS A 302 -11.55 14.31 6.09
N GLU A 303 -11.19 15.00 7.15
CA GLU A 303 -10.17 14.50 8.07
C GLU A 303 -10.64 13.21 8.77
N PRO A 304 -9.79 12.20 8.92
CA PRO A 304 -10.10 11.04 9.73
C PRO A 304 -10.22 11.45 11.20
N LEU A 305 -11.02 10.74 11.97
CA LEU A 305 -11.19 11.00 13.40
C LEU A 305 -9.93 10.68 14.20
N PHE A 306 -9.38 9.49 13.95
CA PHE A 306 -8.14 8.96 14.50
C PHE A 306 -7.70 7.76 13.68
N TRP A 307 -6.54 7.21 14.04
CA TRP A 307 -5.91 6.09 13.33
C TRP A 307 -5.16 5.15 14.26
N ILE A 308 -4.83 3.98 13.74
CA ILE A 308 -4.00 2.99 14.37
C ILE A 308 -2.83 2.69 13.43
N HIS A 309 -1.60 2.92 13.87
CA HIS A 309 -0.41 2.50 13.13
C HIS A 309 0.00 1.11 13.60
N LEU A 310 -0.17 0.11 12.73
CA LEU A 310 0.24 -1.27 12.96
C LEU A 310 1.72 -1.43 12.62
N ASN A 311 2.51 -1.94 13.56
CA ASN A 311 3.93 -2.17 13.37
C ASN A 311 4.36 -3.41 14.17
N MET A 312 4.40 -4.55 13.50
CA MET A 312 4.76 -5.82 14.10
C MET A 312 5.79 -6.55 13.22
N ASP A 313 6.86 -7.02 13.85
CA ASP A 313 7.92 -7.77 13.19
C ASP A 313 7.91 -9.26 13.54
N TYR A 314 7.34 -9.63 14.69
CA TYR A 314 7.24 -11.00 15.19
C TYR A 314 5.92 -11.25 15.91
N PRO A 315 5.27 -12.39 15.77
CA PRO A 315 5.66 -13.63 15.08
C PRO A 315 5.49 -13.60 13.56
N PHE A 316 4.93 -12.56 12.99
CA PHE A 316 4.85 -12.29 11.55
C PHE A 316 5.04 -10.80 11.29
N ASN A 317 5.53 -10.48 10.11
CA ASN A 317 5.73 -9.09 9.69
C ASN A 317 4.41 -8.50 9.18
N LEU A 318 3.92 -7.48 9.88
CA LEU A 318 2.70 -6.77 9.51
C LEU A 318 2.85 -5.29 9.83
N LYS A 319 2.70 -4.44 8.82
CA LYS A 319 2.71 -3.00 8.94
C LYS A 319 1.46 -2.43 8.28
N GLY A 320 1.02 -1.29 8.75
CA GLY A 320 -0.15 -0.67 8.16
C GLY A 320 -0.69 0.48 8.98
N ILE A 321 -1.69 1.15 8.44
CA ILE A 321 -2.40 2.23 9.10
C ILE A 321 -3.89 2.02 8.85
N LEU A 322 -4.65 1.95 9.93
CA LEU A 322 -6.12 1.89 9.88
C LEU A 322 -6.69 3.23 10.33
N TYR A 323 -7.57 3.80 9.53
CA TYR A 323 -8.23 5.07 9.80
C TYR A 323 -9.70 4.87 10.13
N PHE A 324 -10.17 5.58 11.13
CA PHE A 324 -11.59 5.73 11.42
C PHE A 324 -12.12 6.98 10.72
N PRO A 325 -12.85 6.81 9.62
CA PRO A 325 -13.35 7.95 8.85
C PRO A 325 -14.51 8.62 9.57
N LYS A 326 -14.69 9.92 9.30
CA LYS A 326 -15.91 10.62 9.68
C LYS A 326 -17.04 10.19 8.76
N VAL A 327 -18.04 9.55 9.32
CA VAL A 327 -19.17 8.99 8.57
C VAL A 327 -20.35 9.96 8.57
N ASN A 328 -20.86 10.30 7.40
CA ASN A 328 -22.11 11.00 7.28
C ASN A 328 -23.21 9.98 6.96
N THR A 329 -23.87 9.45 7.98
CA THR A 329 -24.86 8.38 7.88
C THR A 329 -26.08 8.72 7.01
N GLN A 330 -26.26 9.97 6.63
CA GLN A 330 -27.37 10.40 5.78
C GLN A 330 -27.08 10.29 4.27
N TYR A 331 -25.81 10.33 3.87
CA TYR A 331 -25.42 10.47 2.47
C TYR A 331 -24.29 9.53 2.00
N ASP A 332 -23.55 8.91 2.91
CA ASP A 332 -22.40 8.07 2.56
C ASP A 332 -22.76 6.58 2.67
N ASN A 333 -22.36 5.82 1.69
CA ASN A 333 -22.26 4.37 1.85
C ASN A 333 -21.27 4.08 2.97
N LEU A 334 -21.64 3.18 3.89
CA LEU A 334 -20.80 2.74 5.00
C LEU A 334 -19.63 1.84 4.54
N GLU A 335 -19.29 1.86 3.26
CA GLU A 335 -18.20 1.06 2.71
C GLU A 335 -16.87 1.79 2.87
N GLY A 336 -15.98 1.19 3.64
CA GLY A 336 -14.59 1.57 3.71
C GLY A 336 -13.77 0.87 2.63
N VAL A 337 -12.46 1.11 2.65
CA VAL A 337 -11.48 0.47 1.77
C VAL A 337 -10.27 0.05 2.58
N ILE A 338 -10.00 -1.24 2.65
CA ILE A 338 -8.74 -1.78 3.18
C ILE A 338 -7.89 -2.29 2.02
N LYS A 339 -6.81 -1.58 1.74
CA LYS A 339 -5.84 -1.91 0.68
C LYS A 339 -4.79 -2.88 1.22
N LEU A 340 -4.68 -4.02 0.58
CA LEU A 340 -3.68 -5.02 0.93
C LEU A 340 -2.45 -4.90 0.04
N TYR A 341 -1.29 -4.84 0.69
CA TYR A 341 0.04 -4.83 0.07
C TYR A 341 0.86 -6.03 0.53
N ASN A 342 1.83 -6.40 -0.28
CA ASN A 342 2.89 -7.34 0.07
C ASN A 342 4.22 -6.74 -0.38
N ASN A 343 5.12 -6.46 0.55
CA ASN A 343 6.39 -5.76 0.28
C ASN A 343 6.18 -4.48 -0.57
N GLN A 344 5.23 -3.64 -0.15
CA GLN A 344 4.91 -2.37 -0.81
C GLN A 344 4.28 -2.51 -2.22
N VAL A 345 3.90 -3.71 -2.62
CA VAL A 345 3.20 -3.99 -3.88
C VAL A 345 1.72 -4.18 -3.62
N PHE A 346 0.89 -3.44 -4.33
CA PHE A 346 -0.56 -3.55 -4.19
C PHE A 346 -1.08 -4.90 -4.71
N ILE A 347 -1.87 -5.57 -3.88
CA ILE A 347 -2.47 -6.87 -4.19
C ILE A 347 -3.94 -6.71 -4.56
N ALA A 348 -4.76 -6.21 -3.67
CA ALA A 348 -6.18 -5.98 -3.89
C ALA A 348 -6.82 -5.16 -2.77
N ASP A 349 -8.05 -4.68 -3.03
CA ASP A 349 -8.90 -4.05 -2.03
C ASP A 349 -9.81 -5.08 -1.36
N ASN A 350 -10.06 -4.90 -0.06
CA ASN A 350 -11.10 -5.59 0.70
C ASN A 350 -11.11 -7.13 0.53
N ILE A 351 -9.95 -7.76 0.67
CA ILE A 351 -9.85 -9.23 0.58
C ILE A 351 -10.51 -9.86 1.81
N LYS A 352 -11.70 -10.44 1.63
CA LYS A 352 -12.55 -11.03 2.69
C LYS A 352 -11.88 -12.21 3.39
N GLU A 353 -11.00 -12.89 2.71
CA GLU A 353 -10.25 -14.04 3.23
C GLU A 353 -9.24 -13.62 4.30
N VAL A 354 -8.74 -12.40 4.22
CA VAL A 354 -7.68 -11.87 5.14
C VAL A 354 -8.25 -10.87 6.12
N ILE A 355 -9.16 -10.01 5.65
CA ILE A 355 -9.69 -8.89 6.43
C ILE A 355 -11.07 -9.25 6.96
N PRO A 356 -11.30 -9.23 8.28
CA PRO A 356 -12.62 -9.40 8.85
C PRO A 356 -13.63 -8.43 8.24
N GLU A 357 -14.84 -8.92 7.96
CA GLU A 357 -15.88 -8.17 7.26
C GLU A 357 -16.19 -6.81 7.93
N PHE A 358 -16.21 -6.78 9.26
CA PHE A 358 -16.52 -5.53 9.97
C PHE A 358 -15.41 -4.47 9.87
N LEU A 359 -14.15 -4.87 9.65
CA LEU A 359 -13.04 -3.94 9.41
C LEU A 359 -13.13 -3.24 8.07
N MET A 360 -13.91 -3.77 7.12
CA MET A 360 -14.12 -3.15 5.81
C MET A 360 -14.97 -1.87 5.87
N LEU A 361 -15.47 -1.49 7.02
CA LEU A 361 -16.07 -0.17 7.25
C LEU A 361 -15.02 0.92 7.51
N LEU A 362 -13.77 0.52 7.77
CA LEU A 362 -12.63 1.42 7.94
C LEU A 362 -11.94 1.70 6.61
N LYS A 363 -11.09 2.71 6.60
CA LYS A 363 -10.14 2.96 5.51
C LYS A 363 -8.74 2.68 6.00
N GLY A 364 -7.96 1.93 5.25
CA GLY A 364 -6.62 1.58 5.70
C GLY A 364 -5.76 0.90 4.66
N VAL A 365 -4.52 0.71 5.06
CA VAL A 365 -3.49 -0.01 4.30
C VAL A 365 -2.89 -1.06 5.22
N ILE A 366 -2.76 -2.27 4.71
CA ILE A 366 -2.10 -3.37 5.40
C ILE A 366 -1.04 -3.95 4.47
N ASP A 367 0.19 -4.04 4.95
CA ASP A 367 1.33 -4.66 4.26
C ASP A 367 1.82 -5.84 5.08
N CYS A 368 1.70 -7.05 4.53
CA CYS A 368 2.10 -8.29 5.17
C CYS A 368 2.90 -9.16 4.20
N PRO A 369 4.26 -9.10 4.26
CA PRO A 369 5.12 -9.92 3.41
C PRO A 369 4.95 -11.43 3.58
N ASP A 370 4.62 -11.87 4.79
CA ASP A 370 4.45 -13.28 5.12
C ASP A 370 3.12 -13.87 4.63
N LEU A 371 2.25 -13.04 4.06
CA LEU A 371 0.98 -13.50 3.55
C LEU A 371 1.18 -14.45 2.37
N PRO A 372 0.66 -15.70 2.41
CA PRO A 372 0.79 -16.61 1.30
C PRO A 372 0.02 -16.06 0.09
N LEU A 373 0.76 -15.66 -0.94
CA LEU A 373 0.22 -15.20 -2.22
C LEU A 373 -0.06 -16.45 -3.09
N ASN A 374 -1.22 -17.05 -2.93
CA ASN A 374 -1.65 -18.10 -3.84
C ASN A 374 -2.34 -17.48 -5.06
N VAL A 375 -2.08 -18.10 -6.21
CA VAL A 375 -2.72 -17.79 -7.49
C VAL A 375 -4.26 -17.89 -7.39
N SER A 376 -4.75 -18.69 -6.44
CA SER A 376 -6.16 -18.85 -6.13
C SER A 376 -6.49 -18.27 -4.74
N ARG A 377 -7.38 -17.27 -4.70
CA ARG A 377 -7.90 -16.70 -3.46
C ARG A 377 -8.57 -17.72 -2.54
N SER A 378 -9.09 -18.81 -3.09
CA SER A 378 -9.76 -19.88 -2.34
C SER A 378 -8.83 -20.64 -1.39
N ALA A 379 -7.53 -20.67 -1.64
CA ALA A 379 -6.56 -21.32 -0.76
C ALA A 379 -6.26 -20.52 0.51
N LEU A 380 -6.54 -19.22 0.53
CA LEU A 380 -6.34 -18.34 1.69
C LEU A 380 -7.38 -18.58 2.81
N GLN A 381 -8.57 -19.07 2.47
CA GLN A 381 -9.69 -19.22 3.42
C GLN A 381 -9.41 -20.20 4.57
N ASN A 382 -8.53 -21.18 4.36
CA ASN A 382 -8.26 -22.26 5.33
C ASN A 382 -6.87 -22.16 5.96
N ASP A 383 -6.15 -21.07 5.76
CA ASP A 383 -4.81 -20.91 6.31
C ASP A 383 -4.88 -20.40 7.76
N GLY A 384 -4.33 -21.17 8.68
CA GLY A 384 -4.23 -20.79 10.08
C GLY A 384 -3.43 -19.50 10.32
N PHE A 385 -2.51 -19.17 9.42
CA PHE A 385 -1.74 -17.94 9.43
C PHE A 385 -2.62 -16.71 9.14
N VAL A 386 -3.49 -16.79 8.13
CA VAL A 386 -4.46 -15.73 7.80
C VAL A 386 -5.36 -15.41 9.00
N LYS A 387 -5.80 -16.46 9.71
CA LYS A 387 -6.60 -16.30 10.93
C LYS A 387 -5.82 -15.57 12.03
N LYS A 388 -4.53 -15.83 12.20
CA LYS A 388 -3.69 -15.13 13.18
C LYS A 388 -3.56 -13.65 12.87
N ILE A 389 -3.39 -13.28 11.58
CA ILE A 389 -3.36 -11.88 11.14
C ILE A 389 -4.68 -11.19 11.48
N SER A 390 -5.79 -11.81 11.10
CA SER A 390 -7.14 -11.31 11.35
C SER A 390 -7.41 -11.11 12.85
N ASP A 391 -7.05 -12.09 13.69
CA ASP A 391 -7.20 -12.00 15.15
C ASP A 391 -6.33 -10.88 15.74
N TYR A 392 -5.12 -10.70 15.27
CA TYR A 392 -4.23 -9.63 15.69
C TYR A 392 -4.78 -8.23 15.38
N ILE A 393 -5.25 -8.02 14.15
CA ILE A 393 -5.84 -6.74 13.73
C ILE A 393 -7.08 -6.45 14.58
N THR A 394 -7.96 -7.42 14.75
CA THR A 394 -9.17 -7.32 15.58
C THR A 394 -8.83 -6.90 17.01
N LYS A 395 -7.81 -7.53 17.60
CA LYS A 395 -7.33 -7.18 18.94
C LYS A 395 -6.82 -5.74 19.02
N LYS A 396 -6.00 -5.31 18.06
CA LYS A 396 -5.45 -3.94 18.03
C LYS A 396 -6.53 -2.88 17.91
N VAL A 397 -7.55 -3.14 17.11
CA VAL A 397 -8.70 -2.24 16.96
C VAL A 397 -9.50 -2.16 18.26
N ALA A 398 -9.79 -3.29 18.88
CA ALA A 398 -10.49 -3.32 20.17
C ALA A 398 -9.68 -2.63 21.27
N ASP A 399 -8.37 -2.85 21.34
CA ASP A 399 -7.48 -2.21 22.32
C ASP A 399 -7.45 -0.68 22.14
N LYS A 400 -7.44 -0.19 20.90
CA LYS A 400 -7.49 1.26 20.61
C LYS A 400 -8.79 1.87 21.10
N LEU A 401 -9.93 1.27 20.77
CA LEU A 401 -11.25 1.77 21.13
C LEU A 401 -11.50 1.71 22.64
N SER A 402 -11.19 0.59 23.28
CA SER A 402 -11.33 0.45 24.73
C SER A 402 -10.35 1.35 25.49
N GLY A 403 -9.14 1.53 24.97
CA GLY A 403 -8.16 2.46 25.52
C GLY A 403 -8.64 3.91 25.46
N MET A 404 -9.23 4.32 24.35
CA MET A 404 -9.81 5.66 24.19
C MET A 404 -10.96 5.89 25.20
N TYR A 405 -11.84 4.91 25.37
CA TYR A 405 -12.90 4.97 26.40
C TYR A 405 -12.32 5.21 27.81
N LYS A 406 -11.23 4.52 28.15
CA LYS A 406 -10.62 4.59 29.50
C LYS A 406 -9.82 5.86 29.74
N VAL A 407 -9.12 6.36 28.73
CA VAL A 407 -8.13 7.44 28.88
C VAL A 407 -8.64 8.76 28.32
N ASP A 408 -9.47 8.74 27.29
CA ASP A 408 -9.95 9.91 26.55
C ASP A 408 -11.45 9.79 26.25
N ARG A 409 -12.24 9.65 27.30
CA ARG A 409 -13.68 9.43 27.20
C ARG A 409 -14.41 10.55 26.49
N GLU A 410 -13.96 11.80 26.64
CA GLU A 410 -14.55 12.95 25.98
C GLU A 410 -14.55 12.81 24.47
N ASN A 411 -13.40 12.45 23.89
CA ASN A 411 -13.31 12.20 22.44
C ASN A 411 -14.04 10.93 22.02
N TYR A 412 -14.05 9.88 22.85
CA TYR A 412 -14.82 8.68 22.59
C TYR A 412 -16.32 8.98 22.46
N GLU A 413 -16.88 9.77 23.36
CA GLU A 413 -18.26 10.23 23.32
C GLU A 413 -18.53 11.15 22.12
N LYS A 414 -17.60 12.08 21.84
CA LYS A 414 -17.69 12.98 20.70
C LYS A 414 -17.73 12.25 19.35
N TYR A 415 -16.97 11.15 19.23
CA TYR A 415 -16.89 10.34 18.01
C TYR A 415 -17.93 9.22 17.96
N TRP A 416 -18.73 9.06 18.99
CA TRP A 416 -19.62 7.90 19.14
C TRP A 416 -20.55 7.69 17.96
N ASP A 417 -21.15 8.74 17.41
CA ASP A 417 -22.06 8.64 16.27
C ASP A 417 -21.36 8.11 15.00
N ASP A 418 -20.07 8.43 14.86
CA ASP A 418 -19.26 7.96 13.73
C ASP A 418 -18.70 6.54 13.94
N ILE A 419 -18.34 6.17 15.17
CA ILE A 419 -17.72 4.86 15.48
C ILE A 419 -18.73 3.79 15.88
N SER A 420 -19.90 4.17 16.37
CA SER A 420 -20.90 3.21 16.87
C SER A 420 -21.39 2.22 15.82
N PRO A 421 -21.63 2.58 14.55
CA PRO A 421 -21.99 1.62 13.53
C PRO A 421 -20.93 0.52 13.35
N PHE A 422 -19.67 0.91 13.33
CA PHE A 422 -18.54 -0.02 13.25
C PHE A 422 -18.49 -0.96 14.46
N ILE A 423 -18.55 -0.42 15.68
CA ILE A 423 -18.48 -1.21 16.91
C ILE A 423 -19.66 -2.18 17.00
N LYS A 424 -20.85 -1.71 16.75
CA LYS A 424 -22.08 -2.56 16.79
C LYS A 424 -22.06 -3.66 15.73
N PHE A 425 -21.66 -3.33 14.51
CA PHE A 425 -21.53 -4.32 13.45
C PHE A 425 -20.44 -5.34 13.77
N GLY A 426 -19.29 -4.89 14.28
CA GLY A 426 -18.22 -5.77 14.73
C GLY A 426 -18.65 -6.73 15.84
N CYS A 427 -19.41 -6.26 16.82
CA CYS A 427 -19.96 -7.09 17.89
C CYS A 427 -20.94 -8.14 17.38
N LEU A 428 -21.67 -7.85 16.31
CA LEU A 428 -22.58 -8.82 15.70
C LEU A 428 -21.87 -9.87 14.82
N LYS A 429 -20.74 -9.53 14.25
CA LYS A 429 -20.02 -10.37 13.29
C LYS A 429 -18.85 -11.16 13.87
N ASP A 430 -18.24 -10.68 14.95
CA ASP A 430 -17.06 -11.29 15.56
C ASP A 430 -17.22 -11.42 17.07
N GLN A 431 -17.25 -12.67 17.55
CA GLN A 431 -17.45 -12.96 18.99
C GLN A 431 -16.29 -12.44 19.85
N LYS A 432 -15.04 -12.54 19.38
CA LYS A 432 -13.88 -12.06 20.13
C LYS A 432 -13.90 -10.53 20.26
N PHE A 433 -14.31 -9.85 19.21
CA PHE A 433 -14.52 -8.41 19.24
C PHE A 433 -15.66 -8.02 20.19
N GLN A 434 -16.76 -8.75 20.15
CA GLN A 434 -17.89 -8.57 21.07
C GLN A 434 -17.46 -8.70 22.53
N GLU A 435 -16.73 -9.75 22.87
CA GLU A 435 -16.23 -9.97 24.24
C GLU A 435 -15.37 -8.82 24.75
N LYS A 436 -14.60 -8.19 23.88
CA LYS A 436 -13.73 -7.05 24.19
C LYS A 436 -14.45 -5.71 24.25
N MET A 437 -15.52 -5.54 23.48
CA MET A 437 -16.15 -4.23 23.26
C MET A 437 -17.54 -4.06 23.91
N LYS A 438 -18.20 -5.14 24.33
CA LYS A 438 -19.56 -5.10 24.88
C LYS A 438 -19.75 -4.11 26.04
N ASP A 439 -18.74 -4.01 26.91
CA ASP A 439 -18.78 -3.15 28.08
C ASP A 439 -18.44 -1.67 27.77
N PHE A 440 -18.05 -1.37 26.53
CA PHE A 440 -17.69 -0.04 26.05
C PHE A 440 -18.71 0.54 25.07
N ILE A 441 -19.82 -0.13 24.85
CA ILE A 441 -20.94 0.41 24.09
C ILE A 441 -21.65 1.42 25.00
N ILE A 442 -21.76 2.66 24.51
CA ILE A 442 -22.40 3.76 25.24
C ILE A 442 -23.74 4.12 24.65
N PHE A 443 -24.62 4.60 25.49
CA PHE A 443 -25.93 5.13 25.11
C PHE A 443 -26.29 6.32 26.01
N LYS A 444 -27.15 7.20 25.52
CA LYS A 444 -27.60 8.33 26.28
C LYS A 444 -28.70 7.93 27.26
N ASN A 445 -28.58 8.37 28.50
CA ASN A 445 -29.64 8.25 29.49
C ASN A 445 -30.67 9.40 29.36
N LEU A 446 -31.64 9.47 30.25
CA LEU A 446 -32.69 10.49 30.25
C LEU A 446 -32.15 11.92 30.52
N ASP A 447 -30.96 12.03 31.08
CA ASP A 447 -30.28 13.31 31.36
C ASP A 447 -29.33 13.71 30.20
N ASP A 448 -29.42 13.06 29.04
CA ASP A 448 -28.57 13.28 27.87
C ASP A 448 -27.07 12.95 28.09
N LYS A 449 -26.76 12.18 29.12
CA LYS A 449 -25.41 11.74 29.43
C LYS A 449 -25.12 10.35 28.86
N TYR A 450 -23.92 10.18 28.29
CA TYR A 450 -23.48 8.89 27.83
C TYR A 450 -23.07 7.99 29.00
N ILE A 451 -23.63 6.79 29.04
CA ILE A 451 -23.32 5.74 30.02
C ILE A 451 -23.17 4.39 29.33
N THR A 452 -22.43 3.48 29.96
CA THR A 452 -22.37 2.05 29.57
C THR A 452 -23.42 1.25 30.32
N LEU A 453 -23.66 0.02 29.85
CA LEU A 453 -24.55 -0.91 30.57
C LEU A 453 -24.03 -1.25 31.96
N PRO A 454 -22.73 -1.55 32.20
CA PRO A 454 -22.19 -1.71 33.53
C PRO A 454 -22.44 -0.50 34.46
N GLU A 455 -22.19 0.72 33.98
CA GLU A 455 -22.46 1.94 34.74
C GLU A 455 -23.96 2.10 35.10
N TYR A 456 -24.85 1.76 34.17
CA TYR A 456 -26.29 1.78 34.39
C TYR A 456 -26.70 0.82 35.51
N VAL A 457 -26.21 -0.45 35.44
CA VAL A 457 -26.49 -1.47 36.44
C VAL A 457 -25.99 -1.07 37.82
N GLU A 458 -24.79 -0.48 37.92
CA GLU A 458 -24.22 -0.01 39.17
C GLU A 458 -25.03 1.15 39.80
N ASN A 459 -25.45 2.11 38.95
CA ASN A 459 -26.31 3.22 39.38
C ASN A 459 -27.67 2.75 39.88
N MET A 460 -28.21 1.65 39.30
CA MET A 460 -29.47 1.08 39.78
C MET A 460 -29.33 0.37 41.15
N LYS A 461 -28.24 -0.37 41.38
CA LYS A 461 -27.94 -0.97 42.66
C LYS A 461 -27.81 0.06 43.79
N GLY A 462 -27.14 1.21 43.52
CA GLY A 462 -27.04 2.27 44.49
C GLY A 462 -28.38 2.95 44.82
N LYS A 463 -29.38 2.88 43.92
CA LYS A 463 -30.74 3.36 44.18
C LYS A 463 -31.55 2.36 44.99
N GLU A 464 -31.41 1.05 44.77
CA GLU A 464 -32.09 0.02 45.58
C GLU A 464 -31.61 0.04 47.02
N ASP A 465 -30.34 0.32 47.29
CA ASP A 465 -29.81 0.51 48.64
C ASP A 465 -30.28 1.79 49.33
N SER A 466 -30.70 2.83 48.57
CA SER A 466 -31.21 4.09 49.09
C SER A 466 -32.73 4.16 49.22
N GLU A 467 -33.47 3.23 48.62
CA GLU A 467 -34.93 3.09 48.67
C GLU A 467 -35.38 1.86 49.50
N GLN A 468 -34.57 1.38 50.43
CA GLN A 468 -35.16 0.46 51.43
C GLN A 468 -36.19 1.27 52.23
N PRO A 469 -37.48 0.94 52.14
CA PRO A 469 -38.44 1.59 53.03
C PRO A 469 -38.02 1.32 54.46
N GLU A 470 -37.94 2.35 55.29
CA GLU A 470 -37.88 2.18 56.74
C GLU A 470 -38.94 1.17 57.14
N VAL A 471 -38.48 0.02 57.55
CA VAL A 471 -39.39 -0.96 58.16
C VAL A 471 -39.83 -0.31 59.46
N VAL A 472 -40.97 0.38 59.40
CA VAL A 472 -41.67 0.81 60.61
C VAL A 472 -42.08 -0.47 61.32
N ASP A 473 -41.45 -0.73 62.44
CA ASP A 473 -41.76 -1.90 63.25
C ASP A 473 -43.23 -1.86 63.56
N ALA A 474 -43.94 -2.98 63.31
CA ALA A 474 -45.35 -3.12 63.60
C ALA A 474 -45.72 -2.88 65.07
N GLU A 475 -44.72 -2.85 65.97
CA GLU A 475 -44.88 -2.50 67.39
C GLU A 475 -45.05 -0.99 67.60
N ASP A 476 -44.58 -0.11 66.78
CA ASP A 476 -44.75 1.37 66.90
C ASP A 476 -46.14 1.83 66.45
N VAL A 477 -46.70 1.14 65.44
CA VAL A 477 -48.09 1.46 64.92
C VAL A 477 -49.13 1.01 65.98
N ALA A 478 -48.89 -0.05 66.70
CA ALA A 478 -49.81 -0.53 67.78
C ALA A 478 -49.79 0.32 69.05
N LYS A 479 -48.74 1.18 69.24
CA LYS A 479 -48.70 2.13 70.36
C LYS A 479 -49.37 3.49 70.05
N GLU A 480 -49.44 3.87 68.81
CA GLU A 480 -50.20 5.07 68.40
C GLU A 480 -51.69 4.81 68.41
N GLU A 481 -52.15 3.62 67.96
CA GLU A 481 -53.59 3.30 68.03
C GLU A 481 -54.11 3.05 69.44
N ALA A 482 -53.28 2.64 70.44
CA ALA A 482 -53.67 2.45 71.84
C ALA A 482 -53.65 3.77 72.62
N GLY A 483 -53.12 4.87 72.06
CA GLY A 483 -53.07 6.21 72.73
C GLY A 483 -54.29 7.08 72.43
N GLU A 484 -55.14 6.74 71.47
CA GLU A 484 -56.31 7.53 71.14
C GLU A 484 -57.66 7.08 71.73
N GLU A 485 -57.66 5.91 72.43
CA GLU A 485 -58.90 5.40 73.07
C GLU A 485 -59.07 5.79 74.58
N THR A 486 -58.23 6.68 75.17
CA THR A 486 -58.38 7.10 76.55
C THR A 486 -58.46 8.64 76.73
N ALA A 487 -59.15 9.33 75.87
CA ALA A 487 -59.53 10.71 76.13
C ALA A 487 -60.88 11.01 75.46
N GLY A 488 -61.97 10.67 76.14
CA GLY A 488 -63.32 11.00 75.77
C GLY A 488 -64.29 10.77 76.88
#